data_360dd4f053895746d7636becbcf11906
#
_entry.id   360dd4f053895746d7636becbcf11906
#
_cell.length_a   1.000
_cell.length_b   1.000
_cell.length_c   1.000
_cell.angle_alpha   90.00
_cell.angle_beta   90.00
_cell.angle_gamma   90.00
#
_symmetry.space_group_name_H-M   'P 1'
#
loop_
_entity.id
_entity.type
_entity.pdbx_description
1 polymer ?
#
loop_
_entity_poly.entity_id
_entity_poly.type
_entity_poly.pdbx_seq_one_letter_code
_entity_poly.pdbx_strand_id
1 'polypeptide(L)'
;MASAASAVPAAAISPAVSQGHADDPARPFPWLGLTLVWIALSALLLLRFWPDVTAGHFSDVDDLMRLLQVRDLLHGQSWFDMTQHRLDPPFGLPMHWSRLVDLPLLAVIATLSPLVGEARAEQIAVALVPLVTLGVTMIALMAVVRRLLGPDPLLVLLAPFMLATAPAVLIQMFPTRIDHHGWQICAATIAFAGLLDRAPRRGGLIAGAAVAIFLSISLEGLPYAVAVAGILALLWAAGRESAARLTAFMASLAVVELVCFVATAPTLRWTTPLCDVVKPAHVEAMIVAAFATGVAVQLTRRRGAPWRLAALGVAGMVAVAAFAWLAPECLGSPFGRMDPLVQRFWYDNVVEGLPFYDQTFVGAVSMLAFPIVGLAGAAVGWLRAATPEARRRWLLVLLIAAAAFLIGAMVRRAAGLSHVLAIPGALLFVQLLRPRVEAIGSTGLRILAMAAMIFALSPLMPVFAAGEVSPDPGAKELAPEQGCRVDCGLAALDRLPRGVMFNEVDIGPRLIAATHHDAYVGGYHRMERPLHNTIQAFIGSPDQARSIICRGRFDYVLLAPDSGESALYRKAAPNGFASQLIAGRTPAWLTRLALPTRDLSVYRIDHGPSCLG
;
A
#
# COMPACT_ATOMS: atom_id res chain seq x y z
N MET A 1 0.28 -71.30 20.40
CA MET A 1 -0.37 -70.61 19.28
C MET A 1 0.01 -69.14 19.38
N ALA A 2 1.07 -68.74 18.71
CA ALA A 2 1.55 -67.34 18.73
C ALA A 2 1.00 -66.61 17.51
N SER A 3 0.26 -65.54 17.77
CA SER A 3 -0.28 -64.67 16.75
C SER A 3 0.84 -63.72 16.25
N ALA A 4 1.19 -63.83 15.00
CA ALA A 4 2.11 -62.93 14.31
C ALA A 4 1.42 -61.65 13.96
N ALA A 5 1.72 -60.56 14.66
CA ALA A 5 1.36 -59.23 14.23
C ALA A 5 2.26 -58.80 13.07
N SER A 6 1.68 -58.67 11.87
CA SER A 6 2.39 -58.17 10.69
C SER A 6 2.60 -56.66 10.83
N ALA A 7 3.85 -56.27 10.99
CA ALA A 7 4.26 -54.86 10.95
C ALA A 7 4.15 -54.36 9.49
N VAL A 8 3.28 -53.37 9.27
CA VAL A 8 3.23 -52.59 8.04
C VAL A 8 4.53 -51.80 7.94
N PRO A 9 5.32 -51.95 6.86
CA PRO A 9 6.54 -51.18 6.70
C PRO A 9 6.18 -49.70 6.52
N ALA A 10 6.72 -48.84 7.35
CA ALA A 10 6.68 -47.39 7.19
C ALA A 10 7.31 -47.05 5.83
N ALA A 11 6.49 -46.76 4.85
CA ALA A 11 6.93 -46.32 3.54
C ALA A 11 7.82 -45.09 3.73
N ALA A 12 9.10 -45.26 3.40
CA ALA A 12 10.09 -44.21 3.38
C ALA A 12 9.58 -43.05 2.49
N ILE A 13 9.17 -41.95 3.14
CA ILE A 13 8.87 -40.69 2.48
C ILE A 13 10.21 -40.08 2.08
N SER A 14 10.74 -40.47 0.96
CA SER A 14 11.79 -39.78 0.21
C SER A 14 11.35 -39.66 -1.23
N PRO A 15 10.83 -38.48 -1.60
CA PRO A 15 11.39 -37.84 -2.76
C PRO A 15 12.22 -36.66 -2.25
N ALA A 16 13.56 -36.75 -2.30
CA ALA A 16 14.36 -35.57 -2.48
C ALA A 16 13.63 -34.73 -3.55
N VAL A 17 13.29 -33.48 -3.22
CA VAL A 17 12.77 -32.53 -4.21
C VAL A 17 13.76 -32.64 -5.36
N SER A 18 13.38 -33.37 -6.43
CA SER A 18 14.18 -33.42 -7.64
C SER A 18 14.11 -31.97 -8.15
N GLN A 19 15.09 -31.19 -7.74
CA GLN A 19 15.39 -29.92 -8.37
C GLN A 19 15.90 -30.29 -9.76
N GLY A 20 14.92 -30.62 -10.63
CA GLY A 20 15.17 -30.59 -12.05
C GLY A 20 15.76 -29.23 -12.29
N HIS A 21 16.93 -29.20 -12.87
CA HIS A 21 17.81 -28.07 -13.14
C HIS A 21 17.02 -26.75 -13.12
N ALA A 22 17.02 -26.05 -11.96
CA ALA A 22 16.27 -24.79 -11.73
C ALA A 22 16.64 -23.72 -12.77
N ASP A 23 17.54 -24.07 -13.66
CA ASP A 23 18.19 -23.21 -14.60
C ASP A 23 18.48 -23.92 -15.93
N ASP A 24 17.57 -24.73 -16.42
CA ASP A 24 17.67 -25.16 -17.81
C ASP A 24 17.45 -23.90 -18.68
N PRO A 25 18.55 -23.35 -19.29
CA PRO A 25 18.44 -22.24 -20.23
C PRO A 25 17.60 -22.59 -21.46
N ALA A 26 17.33 -23.88 -21.70
CA ALA A 26 16.56 -24.37 -22.82
C ALA A 26 15.05 -24.06 -22.73
N ARG A 27 14.51 -23.72 -21.55
CA ARG A 27 13.09 -23.34 -21.45
C ARG A 27 12.91 -21.81 -21.40
N PRO A 28 12.36 -21.19 -22.44
CA PRO A 28 12.13 -19.76 -22.48
C PRO A 28 11.14 -19.33 -21.39
N PHE A 29 11.14 -18.05 -21.03
CA PHE A 29 10.13 -17.48 -20.14
C PHE A 29 8.76 -17.56 -20.83
N PRO A 30 7.68 -17.98 -20.13
CA PRO A 30 6.37 -18.22 -20.75
C PRO A 30 5.60 -16.91 -21.03
N TRP A 31 6.15 -16.05 -21.89
CA TRP A 31 5.59 -14.73 -22.21
C TRP A 31 4.16 -14.81 -22.75
N LEU A 32 3.88 -15.75 -23.67
CA LEU A 32 2.53 -15.89 -24.21
C LEU A 32 1.53 -16.23 -23.11
N GLY A 33 1.84 -17.18 -22.23
CA GLY A 33 0.98 -17.53 -21.10
C GLY A 33 0.74 -16.36 -20.16
N LEU A 34 1.80 -15.63 -19.82
CA LEU A 34 1.67 -14.40 -19.01
C LEU A 34 0.78 -13.37 -19.69
N THR A 35 1.03 -13.08 -20.97
CA THR A 35 0.24 -12.09 -21.73
C THR A 35 -1.24 -12.47 -21.75
N LEU A 36 -1.55 -13.73 -21.98
CA LEU A 36 -2.94 -14.21 -21.98
C LEU A 36 -3.59 -14.08 -20.60
N VAL A 37 -2.88 -14.47 -19.52
CA VAL A 37 -3.39 -14.32 -18.14
C VAL A 37 -3.59 -12.85 -17.80
N TRP A 38 -2.63 -11.99 -18.14
CA TRP A 38 -2.71 -10.55 -17.87
C TRP A 38 -3.85 -9.89 -18.66
N ILE A 39 -4.00 -10.19 -19.95
CA ILE A 39 -5.10 -9.67 -20.78
C ILE A 39 -6.45 -10.15 -20.24
N ALA A 40 -6.59 -11.44 -19.93
CA ALA A 40 -7.85 -11.98 -19.42
C ALA A 40 -8.25 -11.35 -18.08
N LEU A 41 -7.31 -11.22 -17.15
CA LEU A 41 -7.54 -10.55 -15.88
C LEU A 41 -7.83 -9.06 -16.05
N SER A 42 -7.06 -8.37 -16.88
CA SER A 42 -7.29 -6.95 -17.18
C SER A 42 -8.66 -6.71 -17.80
N ALA A 43 -9.10 -7.58 -18.73
CA ALA A 43 -10.43 -7.52 -19.32
C ALA A 43 -11.53 -7.73 -18.28
N LEU A 44 -11.36 -8.73 -17.38
CA LEU A 44 -12.30 -8.98 -16.30
C LEU A 44 -12.42 -7.79 -15.34
N LEU A 45 -11.28 -7.21 -14.93
CA LEU A 45 -11.25 -6.04 -14.07
C LEU A 45 -11.85 -4.81 -14.77
N LEU A 46 -11.54 -4.58 -16.04
CA LEU A 46 -12.15 -3.51 -16.82
C LEU A 46 -13.67 -3.68 -16.92
N LEU A 47 -14.16 -4.88 -17.24
CA LEU A 47 -15.61 -5.16 -17.29
C LEU A 47 -16.28 -4.87 -15.94
N ARG A 48 -15.63 -5.25 -14.82
CA ARG A 48 -16.17 -5.02 -13.46
C ARG A 48 -16.18 -3.55 -13.06
N PHE A 49 -15.12 -2.79 -13.38
CA PHE A 49 -14.92 -1.42 -12.92
C PHE A 49 -15.16 -0.36 -14.01
N TRP A 50 -15.64 -0.77 -15.19
CA TRP A 50 -15.91 0.16 -16.28
C TRP A 50 -16.93 1.27 -15.93
N PRO A 51 -18.02 0.97 -15.21
CA PRO A 51 -18.93 2.01 -14.73
C PRO A 51 -18.23 3.05 -13.86
N ASP A 52 -17.34 2.63 -12.95
CA ASP A 52 -16.60 3.54 -12.07
C ASP A 52 -15.61 4.41 -12.87
N VAL A 53 -14.88 3.80 -13.83
CA VAL A 53 -13.97 4.52 -14.72
C VAL A 53 -14.69 5.59 -15.53
N THR A 54 -15.85 5.24 -16.12
CA THR A 54 -16.59 6.19 -16.98
C THR A 54 -17.31 7.27 -16.20
N ALA A 55 -17.73 6.97 -14.96
CA ALA A 55 -18.33 7.93 -14.05
C ALA A 55 -17.29 8.83 -13.34
N GLY A 56 -15.99 8.51 -13.43
CA GLY A 56 -14.95 9.19 -12.64
C GLY A 56 -15.09 8.89 -11.14
N HIS A 57 -15.64 7.73 -10.80
CA HIS A 57 -15.87 7.33 -9.43
C HIS A 57 -14.66 6.59 -8.85
N PHE A 58 -14.16 7.08 -7.73
CA PHE A 58 -13.04 6.50 -6.98
C PHE A 58 -13.52 5.95 -5.65
N SER A 59 -13.12 4.73 -5.33
CA SER A 59 -13.44 4.10 -4.04
C SER A 59 -12.68 4.73 -2.86
N ASP A 60 -11.57 5.38 -3.15
CA ASP A 60 -10.71 6.01 -2.16
C ASP A 60 -10.46 7.49 -2.52
N VAL A 61 -10.48 8.34 -1.51
CA VAL A 61 -10.24 9.79 -1.68
C VAL A 61 -8.80 10.09 -2.07
N ASP A 62 -7.86 9.23 -1.76
CA ASP A 62 -6.45 9.39 -2.11
C ASP A 62 -6.20 9.21 -3.60
N ASP A 63 -6.94 8.29 -4.25
CA ASP A 63 -6.91 8.15 -5.71
C ASP A 63 -7.39 9.44 -6.40
N LEU A 64 -8.48 10.01 -5.88
CA LEU A 64 -9.05 11.23 -6.41
C LEU A 64 -8.12 12.44 -6.22
N MET A 65 -7.54 12.57 -5.02
CA MET A 65 -6.57 13.62 -4.72
C MET A 65 -5.32 13.50 -5.60
N ARG A 66 -4.87 12.27 -5.90
CA ARG A 66 -3.76 12.06 -6.83
C ARG A 66 -4.08 12.54 -8.24
N LEU A 67 -5.28 12.22 -8.74
CA LEU A 67 -5.71 12.73 -10.04
C LEU A 67 -5.74 14.27 -10.07
N LEU A 68 -6.23 14.91 -8.99
CA LEU A 68 -6.20 16.37 -8.85
C LEU A 68 -4.79 16.92 -8.93
N GLN A 69 -3.82 16.33 -8.24
CA GLN A 69 -2.42 16.75 -8.31
C GLN A 69 -1.80 16.60 -9.71
N VAL A 70 -2.21 15.58 -10.47
CA VAL A 70 -1.79 15.41 -11.87
C VAL A 70 -2.45 16.46 -12.75
N ARG A 71 -3.73 16.78 -12.54
CA ARG A 71 -4.43 17.88 -13.24
C ARG A 71 -3.78 19.23 -12.98
N ASP A 72 -3.51 19.54 -11.70
CA ASP A 72 -2.87 20.81 -11.32
C ASP A 72 -1.50 20.95 -12.01
N LEU A 73 -0.72 19.86 -12.08
CA LEU A 73 0.57 19.82 -12.78
C LEU A 73 0.41 20.04 -14.30
N LEU A 74 -0.59 19.42 -14.93
CA LEU A 74 -0.89 19.60 -16.36
C LEU A 74 -1.32 21.04 -16.66
N HIS A 75 -1.98 21.71 -15.72
CA HIS A 75 -2.46 23.08 -15.84
C HIS A 75 -1.45 24.13 -15.34
N GLY A 76 -0.19 23.74 -15.11
CA GLY A 76 0.92 24.69 -14.92
C GLY A 76 1.40 24.84 -13.48
N GLN A 77 0.93 24.06 -12.51
CA GLN A 77 1.56 24.00 -11.21
C GLN A 77 3.00 23.51 -11.34
N SER A 78 3.92 24.11 -10.57
CA SER A 78 5.34 23.73 -10.63
C SER A 78 5.55 22.27 -10.23
N TRP A 79 6.50 21.60 -10.88
CA TRP A 79 6.94 20.24 -10.54
C TRP A 79 7.30 20.07 -9.06
N PHE A 80 7.94 21.07 -8.48
CA PHE A 80 8.37 21.07 -7.08
C PHE A 80 7.36 21.70 -6.11
N ASP A 81 6.19 22.11 -6.60
CA ASP A 81 5.06 22.49 -5.77
C ASP A 81 4.07 21.32 -5.70
N MET A 82 3.96 20.72 -4.52
CA MET A 82 3.01 19.64 -4.22
C MET A 82 1.88 20.10 -3.30
N THR A 83 1.66 21.41 -3.22
CA THR A 83 0.60 21.97 -2.38
C THR A 83 -0.75 21.85 -3.09
N GLN A 84 -1.73 21.26 -2.41
CA GLN A 84 -3.13 21.36 -2.85
C GLN A 84 -3.70 22.68 -2.34
N HIS A 85 -3.73 23.69 -3.22
CA HIS A 85 -4.08 25.06 -2.85
C HIS A 85 -5.57 25.24 -2.56
N ARG A 86 -6.43 24.29 -2.97
CA ARG A 86 -7.87 24.32 -2.74
C ARG A 86 -8.30 23.68 -1.42
N LEU A 87 -7.36 23.14 -0.63
CA LEU A 87 -7.56 22.70 0.75
C LEU A 87 -6.93 23.72 1.71
N ASP A 88 -7.67 24.13 2.76
CA ASP A 88 -7.25 25.11 3.78
C ASP A 88 -6.74 26.44 3.17
N PRO A 89 -7.44 27.08 2.22
CA PRO A 89 -6.98 28.34 1.67
C PRO A 89 -6.95 29.43 2.75
N PRO A 90 -5.96 30.34 2.72
CA PRO A 90 -4.94 30.54 1.67
C PRO A 90 -3.65 29.73 1.86
N PHE A 91 -3.56 28.87 2.90
CA PHE A 91 -2.33 28.17 3.26
C PHE A 91 -2.05 27.01 2.31
N GLY A 92 -3.07 26.28 1.91
CA GLY A 92 -2.96 25.05 1.13
C GLY A 92 -2.48 23.85 1.96
N LEU A 93 -2.64 22.65 1.40
CA LEU A 93 -2.10 21.41 1.98
C LEU A 93 -0.82 20.99 1.26
N PRO A 94 0.37 21.09 1.88
CA PRO A 94 1.59 20.51 1.33
C PRO A 94 1.50 18.97 1.39
N MET A 95 1.28 18.33 0.23
CA MET A 95 1.14 16.87 0.18
C MET A 95 2.46 16.16 0.51
N HIS A 96 2.34 15.02 1.19
CA HIS A 96 3.48 14.19 1.57
C HIS A 96 3.88 13.17 0.51
N TRP A 97 3.14 13.08 -0.58
CA TRP A 97 3.31 12.09 -1.65
C TRP A 97 4.50 12.36 -2.56
N SER A 98 4.76 11.44 -3.47
CA SER A 98 5.88 11.50 -4.42
C SER A 98 5.39 11.68 -5.85
N ARG A 99 6.04 12.55 -6.61
CA ARG A 99 5.83 12.72 -8.05
C ARG A 99 6.13 11.46 -8.87
N LEU A 100 6.88 10.51 -8.32
CA LEU A 100 7.18 9.25 -9.03
C LEU A 100 5.91 8.49 -9.43
N VAL A 101 4.87 8.53 -8.60
CA VAL A 101 3.59 7.87 -8.88
C VAL A 101 2.75 8.68 -9.86
N ASP A 102 2.93 9.99 -9.92
CA ASP A 102 2.22 10.88 -10.85
C ASP A 102 2.74 10.71 -12.30
N LEU A 103 4.04 10.37 -12.46
CA LEU A 103 4.69 10.28 -13.78
C LEU A 103 3.96 9.38 -14.80
N PRO A 104 3.55 8.14 -14.48
CA PRO A 104 2.85 7.29 -15.43
C PRO A 104 1.48 7.83 -15.84
N LEU A 105 0.75 8.44 -14.89
CA LEU A 105 -0.53 9.08 -15.15
C LEU A 105 -0.33 10.29 -16.07
N LEU A 106 0.60 11.18 -15.70
CA LEU A 106 0.98 12.34 -16.47
C LEU A 106 1.38 11.96 -17.91
N ALA A 107 2.21 10.92 -18.06
CA ALA A 107 2.66 10.47 -19.39
C ALA A 107 1.50 10.01 -20.26
N VAL A 108 0.57 9.21 -19.73
CA VAL A 108 -0.61 8.73 -20.47
C VAL A 108 -1.54 9.91 -20.81
N ILE A 109 -1.86 10.76 -19.84
CA ILE A 109 -2.79 11.88 -20.04
C ILE A 109 -2.20 12.88 -21.04
N ALA A 110 -0.97 13.34 -20.83
CA ALA A 110 -0.34 14.32 -21.73
C ALA A 110 -0.19 13.82 -23.17
N THR A 111 0.07 12.52 -23.36
CA THR A 111 0.22 11.92 -24.68
C THR A 111 -1.12 11.76 -25.39
N LEU A 112 -2.17 11.36 -24.66
CA LEU A 112 -3.46 11.04 -25.27
C LEU A 112 -4.41 12.23 -25.34
N SER A 113 -4.29 13.25 -24.48
CA SER A 113 -5.18 14.41 -24.47
C SER A 113 -5.33 15.10 -25.83
N PRO A 114 -4.26 15.30 -26.65
CA PRO A 114 -4.40 15.89 -27.97
C PRO A 114 -5.19 15.03 -28.96
N LEU A 115 -5.30 13.72 -28.71
CA LEU A 115 -5.93 12.76 -29.61
C LEU A 115 -7.39 12.49 -29.27
N VAL A 116 -7.69 12.37 -27.97
CA VAL A 116 -9.01 11.91 -27.49
C VAL A 116 -9.71 12.90 -26.57
N GLY A 117 -9.07 14.00 -26.23
CA GLY A 117 -9.50 14.97 -25.21
C GLY A 117 -9.08 14.56 -23.80
N GLU A 118 -8.96 15.55 -22.91
CA GLU A 118 -8.42 15.37 -21.55
C GLU A 118 -9.24 14.38 -20.73
N ALA A 119 -10.56 14.52 -20.68
CA ALA A 119 -11.43 13.64 -19.89
C ALA A 119 -11.30 12.15 -20.28
N ARG A 120 -11.19 11.83 -21.58
CA ARG A 120 -10.99 10.45 -22.04
C ARG A 120 -9.57 9.97 -21.78
N ALA A 121 -8.58 10.84 -21.90
CA ALA A 121 -7.20 10.52 -21.59
C ALA A 121 -7.04 10.17 -20.09
N GLU A 122 -7.71 10.89 -19.21
CA GLU A 122 -7.79 10.56 -17.78
C GLU A 122 -8.45 9.20 -17.53
N GLN A 123 -9.60 8.93 -18.13
CA GLN A 123 -10.29 7.64 -18.03
C GLN A 123 -9.37 6.48 -18.45
N ILE A 124 -8.63 6.68 -19.56
CA ILE A 124 -7.65 5.68 -20.02
C ILE A 124 -6.50 5.54 -19.01
N ALA A 125 -5.98 6.64 -18.47
CA ALA A 125 -4.88 6.62 -17.53
C ALA A 125 -5.24 5.91 -16.22
N VAL A 126 -6.39 6.23 -15.62
CA VAL A 126 -6.84 5.62 -14.36
C VAL A 126 -7.20 4.14 -14.50
N ALA A 127 -7.51 3.69 -15.71
CA ALA A 127 -7.73 2.29 -16.02
C ALA A 127 -6.41 1.55 -16.34
N LEU A 128 -5.55 2.13 -17.18
CA LEU A 128 -4.38 1.46 -17.73
C LEU A 128 -3.22 1.38 -16.73
N VAL A 129 -2.93 2.45 -15.99
CA VAL A 129 -1.74 2.52 -15.13
C VAL A 129 -1.75 1.44 -14.04
N PRO A 130 -2.85 1.19 -13.28
CA PRO A 130 -2.91 0.09 -12.33
C PRO A 130 -2.72 -1.29 -12.98
N LEU A 131 -3.30 -1.52 -14.17
CA LEU A 131 -3.19 -2.78 -14.89
C LEU A 131 -1.77 -3.05 -15.40
N VAL A 132 -1.04 -2.01 -15.82
CA VAL A 132 0.37 -2.11 -16.18
C VAL A 132 1.21 -2.43 -14.94
N THR A 133 0.96 -1.76 -13.81
CA THR A 133 1.63 -2.03 -12.53
C THR A 133 1.41 -3.48 -12.09
N LEU A 134 0.19 -3.99 -12.22
CA LEU A 134 -0.16 -5.39 -11.99
C LEU A 134 0.65 -6.34 -12.91
N GLY A 135 0.74 -6.02 -14.21
CA GLY A 135 1.52 -6.81 -15.19
C GLY A 135 3.01 -6.87 -14.83
N VAL A 136 3.62 -5.75 -14.45
CA VAL A 136 5.01 -5.70 -14.00
C VAL A 136 5.22 -6.52 -12.72
N THR A 137 4.28 -6.45 -11.79
CA THR A 137 4.30 -7.27 -10.56
C THR A 137 4.23 -8.77 -10.88
N MET A 138 3.37 -9.16 -11.82
CA MET A 138 3.28 -10.56 -12.31
C MET A 138 4.61 -11.03 -12.91
N ILE A 139 5.26 -10.23 -13.75
CA ILE A 139 6.59 -10.55 -14.33
C ILE A 139 7.62 -10.80 -13.23
N ALA A 140 7.71 -9.88 -12.26
CA ALA A 140 8.66 -9.98 -11.16
C ALA A 140 8.40 -11.23 -10.31
N LEU A 141 7.14 -11.52 -9.97
CA LEU A 141 6.74 -12.68 -9.19
C LEU A 141 7.03 -14.01 -9.94
N MET A 142 6.72 -14.07 -11.23
CA MET A 142 7.06 -15.25 -12.05
C MET A 142 8.57 -15.50 -12.10
N ALA A 143 9.38 -14.44 -12.16
CA ALA A 143 10.83 -14.56 -12.08
C ALA A 143 11.29 -15.13 -10.71
N VAL A 144 10.66 -14.73 -9.61
CA VAL A 144 10.89 -15.30 -8.27
C VAL A 144 10.57 -16.79 -8.26
N VAL A 145 9.36 -17.16 -8.67
CA VAL A 145 8.90 -18.56 -8.67
C VAL A 145 9.80 -19.45 -9.54
N ARG A 146 10.14 -18.98 -10.75
CA ARG A 146 11.06 -19.70 -11.65
C ARG A 146 12.44 -19.93 -11.01
N ARG A 147 12.96 -18.96 -10.27
CA ARG A 147 14.28 -19.07 -9.60
C ARG A 147 14.28 -20.02 -8.40
N LEU A 148 13.12 -20.23 -7.78
CA LEU A 148 12.97 -21.07 -6.59
C LEU A 148 12.50 -22.49 -6.91
N LEU A 149 11.47 -22.62 -7.75
CA LEU A 149 10.77 -23.87 -8.03
C LEU A 149 11.11 -24.48 -9.39
N GLY A 150 11.93 -23.76 -10.18
CA GLY A 150 12.33 -24.20 -11.53
C GLY A 150 11.40 -23.68 -12.64
N PRO A 151 11.69 -24.05 -13.90
CA PRO A 151 10.99 -23.53 -15.08
C PRO A 151 9.71 -24.31 -15.43
N ASP A 152 9.07 -24.98 -14.46
CA ASP A 152 7.78 -25.67 -14.69
C ASP A 152 6.72 -24.63 -15.09
N PRO A 153 6.17 -24.69 -16.33
CA PRO A 153 5.23 -23.69 -16.80
C PRO A 153 3.97 -23.59 -15.95
N LEU A 154 3.49 -24.70 -15.37
CA LEU A 154 2.31 -24.71 -14.51
C LEU A 154 2.56 -23.86 -13.26
N LEU A 155 3.65 -24.11 -12.52
CA LEU A 155 3.98 -23.38 -11.31
C LEU A 155 4.26 -21.91 -11.58
N VAL A 156 4.96 -21.61 -12.66
CA VAL A 156 5.28 -20.23 -13.07
C VAL A 156 4.02 -19.47 -13.44
N LEU A 157 3.06 -20.07 -14.15
CA LEU A 157 1.78 -19.43 -14.52
C LEU A 157 0.75 -19.44 -13.39
N LEU A 158 0.87 -20.32 -12.39
CA LEU A 158 0.03 -20.24 -11.19
C LEU A 158 0.40 -19.02 -10.32
N ALA A 159 1.61 -18.48 -10.42
CA ALA A 159 2.01 -17.31 -9.64
C ALA A 159 1.14 -16.08 -9.94
N PRO A 160 0.96 -15.62 -11.20
CA PRO A 160 0.03 -14.53 -11.51
C PRO A 160 -1.43 -14.88 -11.19
N PHE A 161 -1.84 -16.13 -11.30
CA PHE A 161 -3.18 -16.55 -10.88
C PHE A 161 -3.36 -16.39 -9.36
N MET A 162 -2.41 -16.81 -8.53
CA MET A 162 -2.47 -16.62 -7.08
C MET A 162 -2.43 -15.13 -6.71
N LEU A 163 -1.65 -14.31 -7.44
CA LEU A 163 -1.66 -12.86 -7.28
C LEU A 163 -3.08 -12.29 -7.55
N ALA A 164 -3.72 -12.75 -8.63
CA ALA A 164 -5.07 -12.36 -9.02
C ALA A 164 -6.16 -12.83 -8.04
N THR A 165 -5.89 -13.80 -7.19
CA THR A 165 -6.79 -14.29 -6.15
C THR A 165 -6.47 -13.75 -4.76
N ALA A 166 -5.51 -12.81 -4.65
CA ALA A 166 -5.12 -12.16 -3.40
C ALA A 166 -5.89 -10.84 -3.20
N PRO A 167 -6.95 -10.79 -2.36
CA PRO A 167 -7.75 -9.57 -2.19
C PRO A 167 -6.90 -8.40 -1.69
N ALA A 168 -5.97 -8.65 -0.76
CA ALA A 168 -5.07 -7.62 -0.22
C ALA A 168 -4.13 -6.99 -1.27
N VAL A 169 -3.92 -7.67 -2.42
CA VAL A 169 -3.14 -7.14 -3.54
C VAL A 169 -4.03 -6.47 -4.56
N LEU A 170 -5.12 -7.15 -4.97
CA LEU A 170 -6.01 -6.62 -6.02
C LEU A 170 -6.68 -5.32 -5.62
N ILE A 171 -7.02 -5.16 -4.34
CA ILE A 171 -7.59 -3.90 -3.83
C ILE A 171 -6.68 -2.69 -4.08
N GLN A 172 -5.38 -2.91 -4.34
CA GLN A 172 -4.41 -1.87 -4.61
C GLN A 172 -4.05 -1.72 -6.11
N MET A 173 -4.65 -2.53 -7.00
CA MET A 173 -4.23 -2.61 -8.42
C MET A 173 -5.39 -2.78 -9.42
N PHE A 174 -6.65 -2.54 -9.02
CA PHE A 174 -7.77 -2.53 -9.96
C PHE A 174 -7.92 -1.16 -10.65
N PRO A 175 -8.64 -1.05 -11.77
CA PRO A 175 -8.94 0.23 -12.42
C PRO A 175 -9.51 1.25 -11.43
N THR A 176 -9.07 2.49 -11.51
CA THR A 176 -9.28 3.61 -10.56
C THR A 176 -8.43 3.60 -9.29
N ARG A 177 -7.70 2.51 -8.96
CA ARG A 177 -6.70 2.52 -7.87
C ARG A 177 -5.37 3.05 -8.38
N ILE A 178 -5.21 4.35 -8.36
CA ILE A 178 -4.01 5.08 -8.85
C ILE A 178 -3.11 5.58 -7.74
N ASP A 179 -3.46 5.28 -6.50
CA ASP A 179 -2.64 5.60 -5.35
C ASP A 179 -1.31 4.82 -5.32
N HIS A 180 -0.46 5.13 -4.38
CA HIS A 180 0.92 4.68 -4.31
C HIS A 180 1.12 3.22 -3.85
N HIS A 181 0.13 2.60 -3.20
CA HIS A 181 0.29 1.26 -2.60
C HIS A 181 0.57 0.16 -3.64
N GLY A 182 -0.08 0.20 -4.81
CA GLY A 182 0.21 -0.73 -5.90
C GLY A 182 1.66 -0.65 -6.36
N TRP A 183 2.21 0.55 -6.44
CA TRP A 183 3.62 0.78 -6.80
C TRP A 183 4.59 0.29 -5.73
N GLN A 184 4.25 0.42 -4.45
CA GLN A 184 5.04 -0.12 -3.34
C GLN A 184 5.13 -1.66 -3.43
N ILE A 185 4.01 -2.35 -3.66
CA ILE A 185 3.96 -3.80 -3.85
C ILE A 185 4.81 -4.21 -5.07
N CYS A 186 4.69 -3.48 -6.17
CA CYS A 186 5.46 -3.73 -7.40
C CYS A 186 6.97 -3.59 -7.15
N ALA A 187 7.41 -2.48 -6.57
CA ALA A 187 8.83 -2.22 -6.27
C ALA A 187 9.41 -3.27 -5.32
N ALA A 188 8.69 -3.63 -4.25
CA ALA A 188 9.13 -4.67 -3.33
C ALA A 188 9.21 -6.05 -3.99
N THR A 189 8.31 -6.37 -4.93
CA THR A 189 8.35 -7.64 -5.70
C THR A 189 9.56 -7.66 -6.64
N ILE A 190 9.89 -6.53 -7.27
CA ILE A 190 11.10 -6.38 -8.10
C ILE A 190 12.35 -6.52 -7.23
N ALA A 191 12.38 -5.91 -6.04
CA ALA A 191 13.48 -6.08 -5.09
C ALA A 191 13.67 -7.55 -4.72
N PHE A 192 12.57 -8.24 -4.39
CA PHE A 192 12.59 -9.66 -4.06
C PHE A 192 13.11 -10.54 -5.21
N ALA A 193 12.69 -10.26 -6.45
CA ALA A 193 13.25 -10.90 -7.63
C ALA A 193 14.76 -10.63 -7.76
N GLY A 194 15.20 -9.39 -7.57
CA GLY A 194 16.63 -9.03 -7.57
C GLY A 194 17.45 -9.81 -6.54
N LEU A 195 16.95 -9.94 -5.31
CA LEU A 195 17.63 -10.68 -4.24
C LEU A 195 17.86 -12.16 -4.57
N LEU A 196 17.03 -12.74 -5.42
CA LEU A 196 17.14 -14.12 -5.89
C LEU A 196 17.93 -14.25 -7.20
N ASP A 197 18.46 -13.17 -7.75
CA ASP A 197 19.28 -13.21 -8.97
C ASP A 197 20.58 -14.00 -8.74
N ARG A 198 21.00 -14.78 -9.74
CA ARG A 198 22.24 -15.58 -9.68
C ARG A 198 23.50 -14.71 -9.66
N ALA A 199 23.49 -13.59 -10.37
CA ALA A 199 24.59 -12.64 -10.38
C ALA A 199 24.46 -11.71 -9.15
N PRO A 200 25.26 -11.93 -8.07
CA PRO A 200 25.06 -11.23 -6.79
C PRO A 200 25.09 -9.71 -6.93
N ARG A 201 26.03 -9.17 -7.72
CA ARG A 201 26.15 -7.72 -7.92
C ARG A 201 24.93 -7.15 -8.65
N ARG A 202 24.50 -7.76 -9.76
CA ARG A 202 23.31 -7.34 -10.51
C ARG A 202 22.07 -7.41 -9.63
N GLY A 203 21.90 -8.52 -8.92
CA GLY A 203 20.77 -8.70 -8.02
C GLY A 203 20.74 -7.68 -6.87
N GLY A 204 21.91 -7.34 -6.30
CA GLY A 204 22.03 -6.28 -5.31
C GLY A 204 21.65 -4.92 -5.87
N LEU A 205 22.14 -4.56 -7.07
CA LEU A 205 21.80 -3.29 -7.73
C LEU A 205 20.30 -3.17 -7.99
N ILE A 206 19.67 -4.20 -8.54
CA ILE A 206 18.22 -4.22 -8.81
C ILE A 206 17.43 -4.08 -7.52
N ALA A 207 17.77 -4.86 -6.49
CA ALA A 207 17.06 -4.85 -5.23
C ALA A 207 17.21 -3.51 -4.50
N GLY A 208 18.43 -2.93 -4.46
CA GLY A 208 18.68 -1.63 -3.84
C GLY A 208 17.95 -0.49 -4.55
N ALA A 209 17.96 -0.47 -5.88
CA ALA A 209 17.22 0.51 -6.67
C ALA A 209 15.71 0.41 -6.45
N ALA A 210 15.17 -0.80 -6.44
CA ALA A 210 13.74 -1.00 -6.23
C ALA A 210 13.29 -0.60 -4.81
N VAL A 211 14.11 -0.88 -3.78
CA VAL A 211 13.84 -0.43 -2.40
C VAL A 211 13.96 1.09 -2.27
N ALA A 212 14.92 1.73 -2.97
CA ALA A 212 15.00 3.19 -3.01
C ALA A 212 13.74 3.82 -3.62
N ILE A 213 13.29 3.32 -4.78
CA ILE A 213 12.04 3.77 -5.40
C ILE A 213 10.86 3.58 -4.43
N PHE A 214 10.79 2.45 -3.73
CA PHE A 214 9.77 2.21 -2.72
C PHE A 214 9.78 3.29 -1.62
N LEU A 215 10.95 3.60 -1.06
CA LEU A 215 11.12 4.63 -0.02
C LEU A 215 10.80 6.03 -0.54
N SER A 216 11.26 6.37 -1.75
CA SER A 216 10.95 7.64 -2.40
C SER A 216 9.45 7.82 -2.68
N ILE A 217 8.71 6.73 -2.86
CA ILE A 217 7.24 6.75 -3.00
C ILE A 217 6.59 7.03 -1.63
N SER A 218 6.97 6.27 -0.59
CA SER A 218 6.47 6.45 0.77
C SER A 218 7.46 5.91 1.80
N LEU A 219 7.75 6.71 2.82
CA LEU A 219 8.62 6.34 3.94
C LEU A 219 8.06 5.18 4.78
N GLU A 220 6.80 4.82 4.62
CA GLU A 220 6.21 3.61 5.22
C GLU A 220 6.98 2.32 4.86
N GLY A 221 7.72 2.33 3.75
CA GLY A 221 8.63 1.26 3.34
C GLY A 221 9.88 1.12 4.20
N LEU A 222 10.18 2.07 5.10
CA LEU A 222 11.43 2.06 5.89
C LEU A 222 11.63 0.79 6.72
N PRO A 223 10.63 0.26 7.45
CA PRO A 223 10.79 -1.01 8.17
C PRO A 223 11.17 -2.17 7.26
N TYR A 224 10.60 -2.24 6.05
CA TYR A 224 10.94 -3.25 5.05
C TYR A 224 12.36 -3.07 4.51
N ALA A 225 12.77 -1.85 4.19
CA ALA A 225 14.12 -1.54 3.72
C ALA A 225 15.19 -1.92 4.75
N VAL A 226 14.96 -1.57 6.03
CA VAL A 226 15.85 -1.93 7.15
C VAL A 226 15.89 -3.45 7.33
N ALA A 227 14.76 -4.13 7.25
CA ALA A 227 14.71 -5.60 7.35
C ALA A 227 15.52 -6.27 6.23
N VAL A 228 15.35 -5.85 4.97
CA VAL A 228 16.11 -6.39 3.83
C VAL A 228 17.61 -6.15 4.00
N ALA A 229 18.03 -4.93 4.34
CA ALA A 229 19.43 -4.59 4.60
C ALA A 229 20.02 -5.44 5.75
N GLY A 230 19.30 -5.54 6.87
CA GLY A 230 19.69 -6.34 8.03
C GLY A 230 19.80 -7.83 7.73
N ILE A 231 18.84 -8.40 6.99
CA ILE A 231 18.87 -9.81 6.56
C ILE A 231 20.09 -10.09 5.67
N LEU A 232 20.36 -9.23 4.69
CA LEU A 232 21.54 -9.36 3.84
C LEU A 232 22.85 -9.28 4.65
N ALA A 233 22.93 -8.34 5.58
CA ALA A 233 24.07 -8.15 6.46
C ALA A 233 24.32 -9.38 7.35
N LEU A 234 23.26 -9.91 7.99
CA LEU A 234 23.34 -11.09 8.84
C LEU A 234 23.73 -12.36 8.05
N LEU A 235 23.14 -12.54 6.84
CA LEU A 235 23.46 -13.67 5.98
C LEU A 235 24.90 -13.58 5.48
N TRP A 236 25.40 -12.38 5.15
CA TRP A 236 26.81 -12.20 4.79
C TRP A 236 27.74 -12.48 5.98
N ALA A 237 27.42 -11.96 7.16
CA ALA A 237 28.22 -12.23 8.36
C ALA A 237 28.31 -13.73 8.68
N ALA A 238 27.22 -14.46 8.49
CA ALA A 238 27.16 -15.92 8.64
C ALA A 238 27.83 -16.70 7.48
N GLY A 239 28.41 -16.04 6.49
CA GLY A 239 29.03 -16.66 5.31
C GLY A 239 28.04 -17.29 4.34
N ARG A 240 26.76 -16.91 4.42
CA ARG A 240 25.67 -17.46 3.60
C ARG A 240 25.23 -16.53 2.47
N GLU A 241 25.77 -15.32 2.39
CA GLU A 241 25.50 -14.37 1.30
C GLU A 241 26.80 -13.74 0.80
N SER A 242 26.76 -13.25 -0.45
CA SER A 242 27.87 -12.60 -1.12
C SER A 242 28.07 -11.16 -0.63
N ALA A 243 29.33 -10.79 -0.34
CA ALA A 243 29.71 -9.41 -0.10
C ALA A 243 29.29 -8.47 -1.26
N ALA A 244 29.41 -8.96 -2.50
CA ALA A 244 29.05 -8.19 -3.69
C ALA A 244 27.54 -7.85 -3.75
N ARG A 245 26.66 -8.75 -3.26
CA ARG A 245 25.23 -8.47 -3.20
C ARG A 245 24.93 -7.40 -2.15
N LEU A 246 25.45 -7.56 -0.93
CA LEU A 246 25.25 -6.62 0.16
C LEU A 246 25.74 -5.21 -0.21
N THR A 247 26.99 -5.10 -0.68
CA THR A 247 27.56 -3.78 -1.01
C THR A 247 26.88 -3.14 -2.22
N ALA A 248 26.50 -3.91 -3.23
CA ALA A 248 25.76 -3.40 -4.39
C ALA A 248 24.35 -2.96 -4.00
N PHE A 249 23.67 -3.68 -3.10
CA PHE A 249 22.36 -3.29 -2.55
C PHE A 249 22.47 -1.94 -1.82
N MET A 250 23.38 -1.82 -0.87
CA MET A 250 23.53 -0.59 -0.10
C MET A 250 23.95 0.62 -0.95
N ALA A 251 24.85 0.41 -1.90
CA ALA A 251 25.28 1.48 -2.81
C ALA A 251 24.15 1.92 -3.75
N SER A 252 23.42 0.97 -4.32
CA SER A 252 22.29 1.27 -5.20
C SER A 252 21.14 1.94 -4.45
N LEU A 253 20.83 1.48 -3.23
CA LEU A 253 19.86 2.12 -2.35
C LEU A 253 20.19 3.60 -2.14
N ALA A 254 21.42 3.92 -1.70
CA ALA A 254 21.81 5.29 -1.41
C ALA A 254 21.86 6.18 -2.66
N VAL A 255 22.39 5.67 -3.78
CA VAL A 255 22.52 6.47 -5.01
C VAL A 255 21.16 6.73 -5.65
N VAL A 256 20.31 5.69 -5.77
CA VAL A 256 18.98 5.87 -6.39
C VAL A 256 18.08 6.71 -5.51
N GLU A 257 18.14 6.56 -4.17
CA GLU A 257 17.39 7.44 -3.27
C GLU A 257 17.81 8.90 -3.41
N LEU A 258 19.13 9.18 -3.46
CA LEU A 258 19.63 10.54 -3.70
C LEU A 258 19.09 11.10 -5.03
N VAL A 259 19.14 10.32 -6.10
CA VAL A 259 18.64 10.75 -7.42
C VAL A 259 17.13 11.02 -7.37
N CYS A 260 16.34 10.12 -6.79
CA CYS A 260 14.90 10.29 -6.65
C CYS A 260 14.59 11.53 -5.80
N PHE A 261 15.28 11.70 -4.67
CA PHE A 261 15.09 12.84 -3.79
C PHE A 261 15.37 14.16 -4.52
N VAL A 262 16.51 14.30 -5.18
CA VAL A 262 16.87 15.53 -5.91
C VAL A 262 15.89 15.80 -7.05
N ALA A 263 15.43 14.75 -7.74
CA ALA A 263 14.53 14.89 -8.88
C ALA A 263 13.09 15.22 -8.51
N THR A 264 12.62 14.84 -7.32
CA THR A 264 11.19 14.90 -6.99
C THR A 264 10.83 15.63 -5.70
N ALA A 265 11.80 15.91 -4.82
CA ALA A 265 11.51 16.52 -3.53
C ALA A 265 11.12 18.00 -3.68
N PRO A 266 9.93 18.41 -3.21
CA PRO A 266 9.54 19.81 -3.19
C PRO A 266 10.47 20.61 -2.25
N THR A 267 10.61 21.92 -2.51
CA THR A 267 11.49 22.83 -1.76
C THR A 267 11.25 22.74 -0.23
N LEU A 268 9.99 22.56 0.17
CA LEU A 268 9.62 22.43 1.58
C LEU A 268 10.34 21.26 2.28
N ARG A 269 10.59 20.14 1.60
CA ARG A 269 11.28 18.97 2.20
C ARG A 269 12.75 19.21 2.50
N TRP A 270 13.36 20.20 1.85
CA TRP A 270 14.76 20.54 2.09
C TRP A 270 14.98 21.33 3.39
N THR A 271 13.99 22.11 3.81
CA THR A 271 14.12 23.12 4.88
C THR A 271 13.25 22.84 6.10
N THR A 272 12.17 22.03 5.97
CA THR A 272 11.22 21.81 7.06
C THR A 272 11.48 20.47 7.76
N PRO A 273 11.30 20.38 9.09
CA PRO A 273 11.52 19.16 9.86
C PRO A 273 10.34 18.18 9.73
N LEU A 274 10.08 17.69 8.51
CA LEU A 274 9.05 16.71 8.22
C LEU A 274 9.59 15.29 8.45
N CYS A 275 8.95 14.48 9.27
CA CYS A 275 9.40 13.13 9.63
C CYS A 275 8.63 12.00 8.93
N ASP A 276 7.55 12.34 8.25
CA ASP A 276 6.65 11.43 7.50
C ASP A 276 7.09 11.16 6.05
N VAL A 277 8.14 11.84 5.60
CA VAL A 277 8.67 11.74 4.22
C VAL A 277 10.19 11.66 4.22
N VAL A 278 10.75 11.15 3.11
CA VAL A 278 12.20 11.23 2.90
C VAL A 278 12.64 12.69 2.85
N LYS A 279 13.63 13.05 3.66
CA LYS A 279 14.28 14.37 3.73
C LYS A 279 15.81 14.21 3.68
N PRO A 280 16.61 15.30 3.59
CA PRO A 280 18.06 15.20 3.50
C PRO A 280 18.70 14.25 4.52
N ALA A 281 18.28 14.32 5.79
CA ALA A 281 18.82 13.46 6.85
C ALA A 281 18.64 11.95 6.58
N HIS A 282 17.55 11.53 5.96
CA HIS A 282 17.36 10.13 5.55
C HIS A 282 18.35 9.73 4.46
N VAL A 283 18.51 10.58 3.43
CA VAL A 283 19.42 10.34 2.30
C VAL A 283 20.87 10.27 2.80
N GLU A 284 21.27 11.21 3.65
CA GLU A 284 22.60 11.26 4.25
C GLU A 284 22.86 10.03 5.12
N ALA A 285 21.90 9.62 5.96
CA ALA A 285 22.01 8.39 6.76
C ALA A 285 22.15 7.13 5.88
N MET A 286 21.45 7.06 4.74
CA MET A 286 21.59 5.94 3.78
C MET A 286 22.97 5.96 3.11
N ILE A 287 23.51 7.12 2.76
CA ILE A 287 24.86 7.26 2.21
C ILE A 287 25.89 6.81 3.25
N VAL A 288 25.76 7.27 4.50
CA VAL A 288 26.64 6.86 5.62
C VAL A 288 26.54 5.36 5.85
N ALA A 289 25.32 4.79 5.86
CA ALA A 289 25.11 3.36 6.00
C ALA A 289 25.77 2.55 4.88
N ALA A 290 25.65 3.00 3.63
CA ALA A 290 26.26 2.36 2.47
C ALA A 290 27.79 2.39 2.55
N PHE A 291 28.37 3.54 2.86
CA PHE A 291 29.81 3.72 3.01
C PHE A 291 30.35 2.88 4.18
N ALA A 292 29.77 3.00 5.37
CA ALA A 292 30.19 2.26 6.55
C ALA A 292 30.07 0.76 6.38
N THR A 293 29.00 0.28 5.72
CA THR A 293 28.83 -1.15 5.35
C THR A 293 29.94 -1.59 4.38
N GLY A 294 30.26 -0.79 3.37
CA GLY A 294 31.35 -1.08 2.43
C GLY A 294 32.71 -1.22 3.14
N VAL A 295 33.02 -0.29 4.06
CA VAL A 295 34.23 -0.33 4.90
C VAL A 295 34.23 -1.57 5.80
N ALA A 296 33.12 -1.85 6.50
CA ALA A 296 32.98 -3.03 7.37
C ALA A 296 33.23 -4.32 6.61
N VAL A 297 32.63 -4.46 5.42
CA VAL A 297 32.82 -5.60 4.53
C VAL A 297 34.29 -5.73 4.11
N GLN A 298 34.93 -4.65 3.68
CA GLN A 298 36.32 -4.67 3.20
C GLN A 298 37.30 -5.07 4.31
N LEU A 299 37.14 -4.51 5.52
CA LEU A 299 38.01 -4.78 6.66
C LEU A 299 37.85 -6.20 7.21
N THR A 300 36.63 -6.77 7.12
CA THR A 300 36.34 -8.04 7.79
C THR A 300 36.07 -9.21 6.85
N ARG A 301 36.19 -9.04 5.51
CA ARG A 301 35.92 -10.09 4.53
C ARG A 301 36.72 -11.39 4.77
N ARG A 302 37.94 -11.30 5.34
CA ARG A 302 38.80 -12.44 5.69
C ARG A 302 38.67 -12.87 7.14
N ARG A 303 37.77 -12.24 7.93
CA ARG A 303 37.56 -12.52 9.34
C ARG A 303 36.35 -13.45 9.54
N GLY A 304 36.25 -14.07 10.70
CA GLY A 304 35.08 -14.89 11.09
C GLY A 304 33.81 -14.08 11.38
N ALA A 305 32.70 -14.79 11.55
CA ALA A 305 31.38 -14.20 11.79
C ALA A 305 31.32 -13.16 12.93
N PRO A 306 31.96 -13.38 14.12
CA PRO A 306 31.90 -12.38 15.20
C PRO A 306 32.46 -11.00 14.79
N TRP A 307 33.58 -10.99 14.06
CA TRP A 307 34.18 -9.75 13.59
C TRP A 307 33.34 -9.03 12.53
N ARG A 308 32.70 -9.81 11.64
CA ARG A 308 31.78 -9.28 10.64
C ARG A 308 30.55 -8.67 11.30
N LEU A 309 29.96 -9.35 12.29
CA LEU A 309 28.83 -8.84 13.04
C LEU A 309 29.18 -7.58 13.82
N ALA A 310 30.33 -7.56 14.52
CA ALA A 310 30.79 -6.37 15.23
C ALA A 310 30.98 -5.18 14.30
N ALA A 311 31.64 -5.37 13.16
CA ALA A 311 31.86 -4.31 12.17
C ALA A 311 30.56 -3.79 11.56
N LEU A 312 29.59 -4.67 11.22
CA LEU A 312 28.29 -4.28 10.74
C LEU A 312 27.45 -3.59 11.82
N GLY A 313 27.57 -4.03 13.09
CA GLY A 313 26.94 -3.36 14.23
C GLY A 313 27.44 -1.93 14.39
N VAL A 314 28.77 -1.72 14.28
CA VAL A 314 29.36 -0.38 14.27
C VAL A 314 28.87 0.44 13.08
N ALA A 315 28.82 -0.13 11.87
CA ALA A 315 28.32 0.56 10.68
C ALA A 315 26.84 0.99 10.85
N GLY A 316 26.01 0.11 11.42
CA GLY A 316 24.62 0.44 11.74
C GLY A 316 24.49 1.55 12.79
N MET A 317 25.29 1.45 13.88
CA MET A 317 25.30 2.49 14.92
C MET A 317 25.74 3.85 14.37
N VAL A 318 26.73 3.89 13.48
CA VAL A 318 27.18 5.14 12.84
C VAL A 318 26.08 5.75 11.99
N ALA A 319 25.33 4.92 11.22
CA ALA A 319 24.22 5.40 10.41
C ALA A 319 23.07 5.95 11.28
N VAL A 320 22.71 5.23 12.35
CA VAL A 320 21.67 5.67 13.30
C VAL A 320 22.10 6.94 14.03
N ALA A 321 23.36 7.02 14.47
CA ALA A 321 23.89 8.21 15.12
C ALA A 321 23.92 9.42 14.18
N ALA A 322 24.28 9.23 12.91
CA ALA A 322 24.21 10.28 11.90
C ALA A 322 22.77 10.79 11.72
N PHE A 323 21.80 9.88 11.58
CA PHE A 323 20.40 10.26 11.49
C PHE A 323 19.91 10.99 12.75
N ALA A 324 20.22 10.46 13.94
CA ALA A 324 19.83 11.06 15.22
C ALA A 324 20.43 12.46 15.43
N TRP A 325 21.63 12.70 14.90
CA TRP A 325 22.26 14.01 14.96
C TRP A 325 21.66 15.00 13.95
N LEU A 326 21.34 14.52 12.74
CA LEU A 326 20.82 15.36 11.65
C LEU A 326 19.31 15.66 11.78
N ALA A 327 18.56 14.76 12.44
CA ALA A 327 17.11 14.86 12.59
C ALA A 327 16.64 14.32 13.95
N PRO A 328 17.07 14.93 15.07
CA PRO A 328 16.69 14.48 16.41
C PRO A 328 15.17 14.52 16.64
N GLU A 329 14.47 15.42 15.98
CA GLU A 329 13.00 15.53 16.02
C GLU A 329 12.29 14.33 15.43
N CYS A 330 12.93 13.55 14.56
CA CYS A 330 12.36 12.38 13.89
C CYS A 330 12.63 11.04 14.60
N LEU A 331 13.21 11.07 15.80
CA LEU A 331 13.42 9.85 16.61
C LEU A 331 12.15 9.34 17.30
N GLY A 332 11.10 10.16 17.31
CA GLY A 332 9.79 9.82 17.86
C GLY A 332 8.81 9.28 16.81
N SER A 333 7.53 9.61 17.00
CA SER A 333 6.49 9.31 16.01
C SER A 333 6.74 10.11 14.72
N PRO A 334 6.55 9.50 13.53
CA PRO A 334 6.65 10.21 12.26
C PRO A 334 5.62 11.35 12.11
N PHE A 335 4.53 11.30 12.87
CA PHE A 335 3.48 12.32 12.90
C PHE A 335 3.62 13.30 14.07
N GLY A 336 4.70 13.21 14.86
CA GLY A 336 4.87 14.02 16.08
C GLY A 336 3.91 13.61 17.21
N ARG A 337 3.54 14.59 18.03
CA ARG A 337 2.46 14.43 19.02
C ARG A 337 1.17 14.90 18.35
N MET A 338 0.36 13.95 17.91
CA MET A 338 -0.95 14.25 17.33
C MET A 338 -1.89 14.79 18.43
N ASP A 339 -2.71 15.77 18.08
CA ASP A 339 -3.75 16.28 18.96
C ASP A 339 -4.69 15.14 19.40
N PRO A 340 -5.04 15.00 20.69
CA PRO A 340 -5.86 13.88 21.18
C PRO A 340 -7.26 13.80 20.55
N LEU A 341 -7.82 14.95 20.15
CA LEU A 341 -9.12 14.99 19.48
C LEU A 341 -9.01 14.45 18.06
N VAL A 342 -7.99 14.87 17.32
CA VAL A 342 -7.68 14.38 15.98
C VAL A 342 -7.35 12.89 16.01
N GLN A 343 -6.57 12.45 17.00
CA GLN A 343 -6.27 11.03 17.18
C GLN A 343 -7.54 10.21 17.33
N ARG A 344 -8.41 10.57 18.27
CA ARG A 344 -9.64 9.82 18.60
C ARG A 344 -10.67 9.79 17.48
N PHE A 345 -10.88 10.92 16.79
CA PHE A 345 -11.99 11.06 15.84
C PHE A 345 -11.59 10.80 14.39
N TRP A 346 -10.31 10.90 14.08
CA TRP A 346 -9.81 10.66 12.73
C TRP A 346 -8.81 9.50 12.68
N TYR A 347 -7.65 9.61 13.33
CA TYR A 347 -6.56 8.64 13.16
C TYR A 347 -6.93 7.21 13.59
N ASP A 348 -7.57 7.06 14.76
CA ASP A 348 -7.99 5.75 15.27
C ASP A 348 -9.12 5.11 14.42
N ASN A 349 -9.72 5.86 13.48
CA ASN A 349 -10.74 5.39 12.55
C ASN A 349 -10.20 5.11 11.13
N VAL A 350 -8.90 5.32 10.88
CA VAL A 350 -8.25 4.97 9.61
C VAL A 350 -7.96 3.46 9.59
N VAL A 351 -8.96 2.67 9.21
CA VAL A 351 -8.95 1.20 9.30
C VAL A 351 -7.76 0.54 8.62
N GLU A 352 -7.27 1.10 7.54
CA GLU A 352 -6.12 0.56 6.79
C GLU A 352 -4.78 0.72 7.53
N GLY A 353 -4.68 1.66 8.47
CA GLY A 353 -3.51 1.85 9.35
C GLY A 353 -3.49 0.91 10.56
N LEU A 354 -4.63 0.28 10.89
CA LEU A 354 -4.78 -0.50 12.11
C LEU A 354 -4.13 -1.89 12.03
N PRO A 355 -3.63 -2.43 13.17
CA PRO A 355 -3.08 -3.78 13.27
C PRO A 355 -4.20 -4.84 13.22
N PHE A 356 -3.79 -6.11 13.02
CA PHE A 356 -4.73 -7.23 12.88
C PHE A 356 -5.69 -7.41 14.07
N TYR A 357 -5.27 -7.08 15.28
CA TYR A 357 -6.09 -7.25 16.49
C TYR A 357 -7.18 -6.18 16.67
N ASP A 358 -7.09 -5.07 15.91
CA ASP A 358 -8.10 -4.02 15.86
C ASP A 358 -8.99 -4.13 14.61
N GLN A 359 -8.83 -5.23 13.84
CA GLN A 359 -9.65 -5.51 12.65
C GLN A 359 -10.85 -6.40 13.01
N THR A 360 -11.84 -6.45 12.10
CA THR A 360 -12.86 -7.49 12.15
C THR A 360 -12.23 -8.88 12.00
N PHE A 361 -12.94 -9.95 12.40
CA PHE A 361 -12.43 -11.33 12.26
C PHE A 361 -12.04 -11.64 10.81
N VAL A 362 -12.88 -11.29 9.84
CA VAL A 362 -12.59 -11.48 8.41
C VAL A 362 -11.38 -10.65 7.99
N GLY A 363 -11.28 -9.41 8.47
CA GLY A 363 -10.13 -8.53 8.24
C GLY A 363 -8.84 -9.14 8.76
N ALA A 364 -8.82 -9.61 10.01
CA ALA A 364 -7.65 -10.26 10.61
C ALA A 364 -7.24 -11.53 9.86
N VAL A 365 -8.20 -12.39 9.51
CA VAL A 365 -7.94 -13.62 8.71
C VAL A 365 -7.39 -13.25 7.34
N SER A 366 -7.92 -12.20 6.70
CA SER A 366 -7.42 -11.73 5.40
C SER A 366 -5.97 -11.24 5.45
N MET A 367 -5.53 -10.71 6.58
CA MET A 367 -4.15 -10.23 6.76
C MET A 367 -3.17 -11.38 7.05
N LEU A 368 -3.59 -12.41 7.80
CA LEU A 368 -2.68 -13.35 8.44
C LEU A 368 -2.64 -14.74 7.78
N ALA A 369 -3.79 -15.29 7.40
CA ALA A 369 -3.91 -16.71 7.12
C ALA A 369 -3.08 -17.17 5.91
N PHE A 370 -3.18 -16.51 4.78
CA PHE A 370 -2.42 -16.88 3.59
C PHE A 370 -0.90 -16.66 3.76
N PRO A 371 -0.42 -15.55 4.31
CA PRO A 371 1.00 -15.38 4.64
C PRO A 371 1.57 -16.49 5.54
N ILE A 372 0.80 -17.00 6.51
CA ILE A 372 1.22 -18.13 7.34
C ILE A 372 1.43 -19.39 6.49
N VAL A 373 0.52 -19.69 5.55
CA VAL A 373 0.70 -20.81 4.60
C VAL A 373 1.98 -20.65 3.78
N GLY A 374 2.24 -19.45 3.27
CA GLY A 374 3.46 -19.16 2.52
C GLY A 374 4.73 -19.30 3.37
N LEU A 375 4.72 -18.82 4.61
CA LEU A 375 5.84 -18.98 5.55
C LEU A 375 6.10 -20.45 5.86
N ALA A 376 5.05 -21.23 6.13
CA ALA A 376 5.18 -22.68 6.33
C ALA A 376 5.81 -23.37 5.10
N GLY A 377 5.38 -23.01 3.89
CA GLY A 377 5.97 -23.50 2.65
C GLY A 377 7.45 -23.10 2.50
N ALA A 378 7.80 -21.85 2.77
CA ALA A 378 9.19 -21.39 2.74
C ALA A 378 10.08 -22.12 3.78
N ALA A 379 9.56 -22.37 4.98
CA ALA A 379 10.25 -23.17 5.99
C ALA A 379 10.46 -24.62 5.54
N VAL A 380 9.44 -25.25 4.95
CA VAL A 380 9.57 -26.60 4.34
C VAL A 380 10.61 -26.58 3.22
N GLY A 381 10.62 -25.57 2.37
CA GLY A 381 11.62 -25.39 1.32
C GLY A 381 13.04 -25.28 1.86
N TRP A 382 13.24 -24.51 2.93
CA TRP A 382 14.53 -24.40 3.63
C TRP A 382 14.98 -25.72 4.26
N LEU A 383 14.08 -26.43 4.95
CA LEU A 383 14.40 -27.67 5.65
C LEU A 383 14.70 -28.83 4.68
N ARG A 384 13.99 -28.89 3.54
CA ARG A 384 14.11 -29.96 2.54
C ARG A 384 15.06 -29.65 1.39
N ALA A 385 15.70 -28.49 1.38
CA ALA A 385 16.62 -28.10 0.33
C ALA A 385 17.80 -29.06 0.23
N ALA A 386 17.99 -29.67 -0.95
CA ALA A 386 19.02 -30.67 -1.22
C ALA A 386 20.42 -30.04 -1.39
N THR A 387 20.52 -28.78 -1.77
CA THR A 387 21.80 -28.10 -1.99
C THR A 387 21.98 -26.90 -1.06
N PRO A 388 23.22 -26.55 -0.68
CA PRO A 388 23.49 -25.36 0.14
C PRO A 388 22.94 -24.08 -0.50
N GLU A 389 23.00 -23.97 -1.84
CA GLU A 389 22.49 -22.81 -2.58
C GLU A 389 20.96 -22.71 -2.49
N ALA A 390 20.24 -23.81 -2.70
CA ALA A 390 18.79 -23.83 -2.53
C ALA A 390 18.39 -23.53 -1.09
N ARG A 391 19.11 -24.07 -0.11
CA ARG A 391 18.90 -23.81 1.32
C ARG A 391 19.09 -22.33 1.65
N ARG A 392 20.10 -21.69 1.09
CA ARG A 392 20.34 -20.26 1.21
C ARG A 392 19.19 -19.44 0.62
N ARG A 393 18.73 -19.77 -0.61
CA ARG A 393 17.62 -19.06 -1.26
C ARG A 393 16.34 -19.17 -0.46
N TRP A 394 15.97 -20.35 0.01
CA TRP A 394 14.77 -20.54 0.83
C TRP A 394 14.88 -19.87 2.19
N LEU A 395 16.07 -19.83 2.81
CA LEU A 395 16.28 -19.07 4.03
C LEU A 395 16.07 -17.57 3.80
N LEU A 396 16.58 -17.02 2.71
CA LEU A 396 16.38 -15.63 2.33
C LEU A 396 14.88 -15.33 2.14
N VAL A 397 14.17 -16.19 1.40
CA VAL A 397 12.70 -16.07 1.21
C VAL A 397 11.98 -16.11 2.54
N LEU A 398 12.26 -17.07 3.40
CA LEU A 398 11.63 -17.20 4.71
C LEU A 398 11.82 -15.94 5.58
N LEU A 399 13.04 -15.42 5.65
CA LEU A 399 13.35 -14.25 6.47
C LEU A 399 12.66 -12.98 5.93
N ILE A 400 12.68 -12.75 4.62
CA ILE A 400 12.05 -11.58 4.00
C ILE A 400 10.52 -11.67 4.09
N ALA A 401 9.94 -12.85 3.83
CA ALA A 401 8.51 -13.07 3.97
C ALA A 401 8.06 -12.92 5.43
N ALA A 402 8.86 -13.40 6.40
CA ALA A 402 8.57 -13.21 7.83
C ALA A 402 8.60 -11.74 8.24
N ALA A 403 9.58 -10.96 7.75
CA ALA A 403 9.63 -9.52 8.00
C ALA A 403 8.40 -8.81 7.42
N ALA A 404 8.04 -9.10 6.17
CA ALA A 404 6.85 -8.53 5.53
C ALA A 404 5.55 -8.98 6.24
N PHE A 405 5.48 -10.21 6.73
CA PHE A 405 4.36 -10.70 7.52
C PHE A 405 4.19 -9.92 8.82
N LEU A 406 5.27 -9.69 9.56
CA LEU A 406 5.23 -8.92 10.80
C LEU A 406 4.78 -7.48 10.55
N ILE A 407 5.30 -6.84 9.49
CA ILE A 407 4.89 -5.49 9.09
C ILE A 407 3.41 -5.49 8.68
N GLY A 408 3.00 -6.43 7.82
CA GLY A 408 1.62 -6.54 7.34
C GLY A 408 0.62 -6.92 8.43
N ALA A 409 1.04 -7.61 9.50
CA ALA A 409 0.21 -7.87 10.66
C ALA A 409 -0.04 -6.60 11.49
N MET A 410 0.92 -5.69 11.53
CA MET A 410 0.82 -4.44 12.30
C MET A 410 0.14 -3.30 11.53
N VAL A 411 0.11 -3.38 10.19
CA VAL A 411 -0.48 -2.33 9.32
C VAL A 411 -1.20 -2.98 8.16
N ARG A 412 -2.53 -2.88 8.14
CA ARG A 412 -3.39 -3.57 7.15
C ARG A 412 -3.00 -3.28 5.70
N ARG A 413 -2.73 -2.02 5.33
CA ARG A 413 -2.34 -1.65 3.96
C ARG A 413 -1.03 -2.28 3.49
N ALA A 414 -0.14 -2.68 4.42
CA ALA A 414 1.09 -3.41 4.12
C ALA A 414 0.86 -4.93 3.91
N ALA A 415 -0.33 -5.47 4.21
CA ALA A 415 -0.64 -6.90 4.06
C ALA A 415 -0.49 -7.38 2.60
N GLY A 416 -0.75 -6.53 1.60
CA GLY A 416 -0.56 -6.86 0.19
C GLY A 416 0.86 -7.35 -0.12
N LEU A 417 1.87 -6.73 0.46
CA LEU A 417 3.27 -7.16 0.31
C LEU A 417 3.51 -8.55 0.92
N SER A 418 2.99 -8.81 2.12
CA SER A 418 3.13 -10.12 2.78
C SER A 418 2.49 -11.24 1.97
N HIS A 419 1.35 -10.97 1.31
CA HIS A 419 0.68 -11.91 0.41
C HIS A 419 1.53 -12.25 -0.81
N VAL A 420 2.10 -11.26 -1.49
CA VAL A 420 2.95 -11.51 -2.67
C VAL A 420 4.18 -12.37 -2.29
N LEU A 421 4.82 -12.06 -1.16
CA LEU A 421 6.01 -12.78 -0.70
C LEU A 421 5.70 -14.19 -0.17
N ALA A 422 4.45 -14.47 0.16
CA ALA A 422 3.97 -15.79 0.58
C ALA A 422 3.72 -16.75 -0.61
N ILE A 423 3.42 -16.23 -1.81
CA ILE A 423 3.05 -17.04 -2.98
C ILE A 423 4.09 -18.13 -3.31
N PRO A 424 5.41 -17.89 -3.31
CA PRO A 424 6.38 -18.94 -3.63
C PRO A 424 6.33 -20.13 -2.65
N GLY A 425 6.07 -19.86 -1.36
CA GLY A 425 5.93 -20.91 -0.36
C GLY A 425 4.65 -21.74 -0.56
N ALA A 426 3.53 -21.09 -0.86
CA ALA A 426 2.28 -21.77 -1.18
C ALA A 426 2.42 -22.65 -2.44
N LEU A 427 3.09 -22.16 -3.47
CA LEU A 427 3.36 -22.91 -4.70
C LEU A 427 4.31 -24.10 -4.48
N LEU A 428 5.19 -24.05 -3.48
CA LEU A 428 5.96 -25.23 -3.08
C LEU A 428 5.04 -26.36 -2.59
N PHE A 429 3.98 -26.05 -1.83
CA PHE A 429 3.00 -27.07 -1.44
C PHE A 429 2.28 -27.65 -2.64
N VAL A 430 1.91 -26.84 -3.63
CA VAL A 430 1.36 -27.34 -4.90
C VAL A 430 2.34 -28.32 -5.56
N GLN A 431 3.63 -27.95 -5.67
CA GLN A 431 4.67 -28.79 -6.24
C GLN A 431 4.82 -30.14 -5.50
N LEU A 432 4.76 -30.13 -4.17
CA LEU A 432 4.91 -31.34 -3.34
C LEU A 432 3.68 -32.25 -3.35
N LEU A 433 2.48 -31.68 -3.48
CA LEU A 433 1.23 -32.44 -3.46
C LEU A 433 0.81 -32.93 -4.85
N ARG A 434 1.22 -32.23 -5.90
CA ARG A 434 0.90 -32.53 -7.30
C ARG A 434 1.07 -34.01 -7.69
N PRO A 435 2.19 -34.71 -7.37
CA PRO A 435 2.35 -36.11 -7.76
C PRO A 435 1.28 -37.04 -7.17
N ARG A 436 0.77 -36.74 -5.96
CA ARG A 436 -0.33 -37.50 -5.34
C ARG A 436 -1.64 -37.30 -6.08
N VAL A 437 -1.91 -36.08 -6.53
CA VAL A 437 -3.11 -35.75 -7.31
C VAL A 437 -3.01 -36.39 -8.70
N GLU A 438 -1.85 -36.35 -9.34
CA GLU A 438 -1.62 -36.95 -10.66
C GLU A 438 -1.74 -38.49 -10.64
N ALA A 439 -1.51 -39.12 -9.49
CA ALA A 439 -1.70 -40.57 -9.31
C ALA A 439 -3.16 -41.02 -9.27
N ILE A 440 -4.14 -40.09 -9.20
CA ILE A 440 -5.57 -40.41 -9.23
C ILE A 440 -5.91 -40.94 -10.63
N GLY A 441 -6.44 -42.20 -10.69
CA GLY A 441 -6.71 -42.90 -11.93
C GLY A 441 -7.81 -42.28 -12.80
N SER A 442 -8.83 -41.68 -12.17
CA SER A 442 -9.95 -41.02 -12.88
C SER A 442 -9.54 -39.60 -13.30
N THR A 443 -9.62 -39.29 -14.59
CA THR A 443 -9.28 -37.96 -15.13
C THR A 443 -10.17 -36.85 -14.53
N GLY A 444 -11.48 -37.08 -14.43
CA GLY A 444 -12.40 -36.09 -13.84
C GLY A 444 -12.10 -35.81 -12.37
N LEU A 445 -11.86 -36.87 -11.58
CA LEU A 445 -11.53 -36.71 -10.17
C LEU A 445 -10.15 -36.07 -9.99
N ARG A 446 -9.19 -36.36 -10.87
CA ARG A 446 -7.86 -35.69 -10.86
C ARG A 446 -7.94 -34.20 -11.14
N ILE A 447 -8.76 -33.79 -12.13
CA ILE A 447 -8.99 -32.36 -12.43
C ILE A 447 -9.65 -31.68 -11.23
N LEU A 448 -10.68 -32.29 -10.65
CA LEU A 448 -11.36 -31.75 -9.46
C LEU A 448 -10.40 -31.63 -8.26
N ALA A 449 -9.60 -32.67 -8.00
CA ALA A 449 -8.62 -32.66 -6.91
C ALA A 449 -7.53 -31.59 -7.13
N MET A 450 -7.08 -31.38 -8.37
CA MET A 450 -6.11 -30.33 -8.72
C MET A 450 -6.71 -28.94 -8.47
N ALA A 451 -7.94 -28.70 -8.93
CA ALA A 451 -8.63 -27.43 -8.72
C ALA A 451 -8.87 -27.17 -7.23
N ALA A 452 -9.33 -28.18 -6.49
CA ALA A 452 -9.54 -28.09 -5.04
C ALA A 452 -8.23 -27.78 -4.28
N MET A 453 -7.13 -28.44 -4.66
CA MET A 453 -5.80 -28.18 -4.07
C MET A 453 -5.33 -26.75 -4.34
N ILE A 454 -5.45 -26.25 -5.58
CA ILE A 454 -5.07 -24.90 -5.94
C ILE A 454 -5.94 -23.88 -5.17
N PHE A 455 -7.25 -24.11 -5.12
CA PHE A 455 -8.16 -23.26 -4.36
C PHE A 455 -7.83 -23.24 -2.86
N ALA A 456 -7.62 -24.42 -2.24
CA ALA A 456 -7.28 -24.55 -0.83
C ALA A 456 -5.97 -23.83 -0.44
N LEU A 457 -5.01 -23.76 -1.38
CA LEU A 457 -3.74 -23.08 -1.20
C LEU A 457 -3.75 -21.63 -1.72
N SER A 458 -4.89 -21.13 -2.21
CA SER A 458 -4.99 -19.76 -2.73
C SER A 458 -5.25 -18.73 -1.61
N PRO A 459 -4.90 -17.45 -1.83
CA PRO A 459 -5.21 -16.37 -0.89
C PRO A 459 -6.71 -16.16 -0.64
N LEU A 460 -7.56 -16.60 -1.57
CA LEU A 460 -9.01 -16.40 -1.50
C LEU A 460 -9.69 -17.33 -0.47
N MET A 461 -9.16 -18.56 -0.32
CA MET A 461 -9.79 -19.59 0.52
C MET A 461 -9.97 -19.17 1.99
N PRO A 462 -8.95 -18.63 2.68
CA PRO A 462 -9.12 -18.23 4.07
C PRO A 462 -10.18 -17.14 4.27
N VAL A 463 -10.28 -16.20 3.33
CA VAL A 463 -11.25 -15.09 3.39
C VAL A 463 -12.68 -15.64 3.17
N PHE A 464 -12.83 -16.55 2.20
CA PHE A 464 -14.10 -17.23 1.97
C PHE A 464 -14.55 -18.00 3.22
N ALA A 465 -13.66 -18.83 3.79
CA ALA A 465 -13.97 -19.60 4.98
C ALA A 465 -14.31 -18.73 6.21
N ALA A 466 -13.62 -17.61 6.38
CA ALA A 466 -13.89 -16.67 7.47
C ALA A 466 -15.27 -15.98 7.30
N GLY A 467 -15.66 -15.64 6.08
CA GLY A 467 -16.97 -15.05 5.78
C GLY A 467 -18.14 -16.01 6.08
N GLU A 468 -17.96 -17.31 5.87
CA GLU A 468 -18.96 -18.33 6.23
C GLU A 468 -19.07 -18.53 7.75
N VAL A 469 -17.96 -18.43 8.49
CA VAL A 469 -17.93 -18.63 9.96
C VAL A 469 -18.46 -17.41 10.71
N SER A 470 -18.12 -16.23 10.25
CA SER A 470 -18.53 -14.95 10.84
C SER A 470 -19.00 -14.02 9.73
N PRO A 471 -20.27 -14.13 9.32
CA PRO A 471 -20.86 -13.15 8.41
C PRO A 471 -20.73 -11.78 9.07
N ASP A 472 -19.88 -10.93 8.52
CA ASP A 472 -19.67 -9.58 9.02
C ASP A 472 -20.92 -8.74 8.72
N PRO A 473 -21.70 -8.31 9.74
CA PRO A 473 -22.82 -7.39 9.50
C PRO A 473 -22.34 -6.07 8.87
N GLY A 474 -21.08 -5.66 9.16
CA GLY A 474 -20.42 -4.53 8.54
C GLY A 474 -19.91 -4.78 7.11
N ALA A 475 -19.85 -6.04 6.63
CA ALA A 475 -19.56 -6.29 5.22
C ALA A 475 -20.65 -5.75 4.29
N LYS A 476 -21.86 -5.49 4.81
CA LYS A 476 -22.90 -4.72 4.13
C LYS A 476 -22.65 -3.20 4.22
N GLU A 477 -21.90 -2.73 5.21
CA GLU A 477 -21.43 -1.34 5.36
C GLU A 477 -20.13 -1.09 4.59
N LEU A 478 -19.33 -2.14 4.33
CA LEU A 478 -18.18 -2.14 3.40
C LEU A 478 -18.56 -2.49 1.94
N ALA A 479 -19.83 -2.79 1.67
CA ALA A 479 -20.35 -2.56 0.31
C ALA A 479 -20.00 -1.09 0.00
N PRO A 480 -19.36 -0.78 -1.18
CA PRO A 480 -18.95 0.58 -1.48
C PRO A 480 -20.11 1.49 -1.09
N GLU A 481 -19.88 2.30 -0.05
CA GLU A 481 -20.83 3.32 0.37
C GLU A 481 -21.26 3.92 -0.93
N GLN A 482 -22.53 3.93 -1.18
CA GLN A 482 -23.12 4.24 -2.48
C GLN A 482 -22.54 5.55 -2.97
N GLY A 483 -21.28 5.49 -3.46
CA GLY A 483 -20.39 6.62 -3.73
C GLY A 483 -21.02 7.63 -4.68
N CYS A 484 -21.99 7.18 -5.48
CA CYS A 484 -22.77 8.09 -6.29
C CYS A 484 -23.66 9.02 -5.43
N ARG A 485 -24.09 8.66 -4.23
CA ARG A 485 -24.97 9.54 -3.46
C ARG A 485 -24.28 10.85 -3.08
N VAL A 486 -23.10 10.76 -2.48
CA VAL A 486 -22.34 11.96 -2.10
C VAL A 486 -21.80 12.67 -3.34
N ASP A 487 -21.17 11.96 -4.27
CA ASP A 487 -20.57 12.55 -5.47
C ASP A 487 -21.61 13.18 -6.40
N CYS A 488 -22.77 12.53 -6.59
CA CYS A 488 -23.89 13.13 -7.36
C CYS A 488 -24.50 14.36 -6.67
N GLY A 489 -24.47 14.39 -5.34
CA GLY A 489 -24.92 15.54 -4.57
C GLY A 489 -23.98 16.74 -4.67
N LEU A 490 -22.68 16.50 -4.74
CA LEU A 490 -21.65 17.55 -4.82
C LEU A 490 -21.79 18.40 -6.09
N ALA A 491 -22.09 17.81 -7.24
CA ALA A 491 -22.28 18.57 -8.48
C ALA A 491 -23.40 19.64 -8.40
N ALA A 492 -24.35 19.48 -7.47
CA ALA A 492 -25.38 20.48 -7.24
C ALA A 492 -24.85 21.77 -6.59
N LEU A 493 -23.68 21.70 -5.95
CA LEU A 493 -23.03 22.85 -5.29
C LEU A 493 -22.50 23.87 -6.29
N ASP A 494 -22.19 23.47 -7.52
CA ASP A 494 -21.74 24.40 -8.57
C ASP A 494 -22.79 25.45 -8.97
N ARG A 495 -24.04 25.31 -8.49
CA ARG A 495 -25.07 26.33 -8.61
C ARG A 495 -24.88 27.48 -7.64
N LEU A 496 -24.08 27.28 -6.59
CA LEU A 496 -23.80 28.31 -5.57
C LEU A 496 -22.60 29.16 -6.04
N PRO A 497 -22.51 30.41 -5.65
CA PRO A 497 -21.30 31.21 -5.84
C PRO A 497 -20.09 30.54 -5.24
N ARG A 498 -18.93 30.61 -5.93
CA ARG A 498 -17.68 30.06 -5.42
C ARG A 498 -17.39 30.58 -4.01
N GLY A 499 -17.00 29.69 -3.13
CA GLY A 499 -16.64 30.01 -1.75
C GLY A 499 -15.90 28.89 -1.06
N VAL A 500 -15.44 29.15 0.16
CA VAL A 500 -14.76 28.18 1.02
C VAL A 500 -15.80 27.48 1.90
N MET A 501 -15.80 26.16 1.85
CA MET A 501 -16.72 25.36 2.64
C MET A 501 -16.05 24.84 3.92
N PHE A 502 -16.69 25.08 5.06
CA PHE A 502 -16.40 24.39 6.31
C PHE A 502 -17.11 23.04 6.27
N ASN A 503 -16.35 21.98 5.98
CA ASN A 503 -16.86 20.67 5.59
C ASN A 503 -16.45 19.56 6.57
N GLU A 504 -17.15 18.42 6.53
CA GLU A 504 -16.68 17.17 7.12
C GLU A 504 -15.36 16.71 6.47
N VAL A 505 -14.55 16.00 7.24
CA VAL A 505 -13.17 15.61 6.86
C VAL A 505 -13.14 14.79 5.57
N ASP A 506 -14.00 13.77 5.48
CA ASP A 506 -14.00 12.81 4.34
C ASP A 506 -14.58 13.41 3.05
N ILE A 507 -15.32 14.53 3.15
CA ILE A 507 -15.91 15.19 1.98
C ILE A 507 -14.90 16.07 1.25
N GLY A 508 -13.90 16.63 1.95
CA GLY A 508 -13.02 17.66 1.40
C GLY A 508 -12.40 17.37 0.04
N PRO A 509 -11.69 16.24 -0.14
CA PRO A 509 -11.10 15.86 -1.44
C PRO A 509 -12.16 15.71 -2.55
N ARG A 510 -13.32 15.12 -2.23
CA ARG A 510 -14.43 14.94 -3.19
C ARG A 510 -15.02 16.28 -3.60
N LEU A 511 -15.19 17.19 -2.64
CA LEU A 511 -15.69 18.54 -2.88
C LEU A 511 -14.83 19.31 -3.89
N ILE A 512 -13.53 19.37 -3.65
CA ILE A 512 -12.61 20.09 -4.55
C ILE A 512 -12.44 19.41 -5.92
N ALA A 513 -12.68 18.12 -6.01
CA ALA A 513 -12.61 17.37 -7.28
C ALA A 513 -13.86 17.56 -8.14
N ALA A 514 -15.04 17.62 -7.50
CA ALA A 514 -16.32 17.63 -8.18
C ALA A 514 -16.89 19.05 -8.40
N THR A 515 -16.34 20.07 -7.75
CA THR A 515 -16.90 21.44 -7.75
C THR A 515 -15.83 22.51 -7.91
N HIS A 516 -16.27 23.75 -8.14
CA HIS A 516 -15.39 24.93 -8.14
C HIS A 516 -15.10 25.49 -6.73
N HIS A 517 -15.72 24.92 -5.67
CA HIS A 517 -15.54 25.36 -4.29
C HIS A 517 -14.22 24.91 -3.69
N ASP A 518 -13.73 25.65 -2.71
CA ASP A 518 -12.57 25.28 -1.92
C ASP A 518 -13.03 24.64 -0.60
N ALA A 519 -12.25 23.69 -0.06
CA ALA A 519 -12.57 22.98 1.17
C ALA A 519 -11.64 23.41 2.31
N TYR A 520 -12.17 23.42 3.54
CA TYR A 520 -11.37 23.74 4.71
C TYR A 520 -10.49 22.56 5.15
N VAL A 521 -11.01 21.34 5.08
CA VAL A 521 -10.36 20.16 5.63
C VAL A 521 -10.44 18.95 4.69
N GLY A 522 -9.47 18.06 4.81
CA GLY A 522 -9.44 16.71 4.27
C GLY A 522 -8.74 15.76 5.23
N GLY A 523 -8.87 14.45 5.03
CA GLY A 523 -8.33 13.41 5.89
C GLY A 523 -6.81 13.24 5.80
N TYR A 524 -6.03 14.29 6.07
CA TYR A 524 -4.57 14.28 5.96
C TYR A 524 -3.92 14.77 7.25
N HIS A 525 -2.98 14.00 7.78
CA HIS A 525 -2.30 14.30 9.06
C HIS A 525 -1.60 15.67 9.10
N ARG A 526 -1.25 16.25 7.96
CA ARG A 526 -0.67 17.60 7.86
C ARG A 526 -1.69 18.72 8.01
N MET A 527 -2.96 18.38 8.12
CA MET A 527 -4.07 19.31 8.37
C MET A 527 -4.50 19.30 9.85
N GLU A 528 -3.58 19.14 10.80
CA GLU A 528 -3.91 18.95 12.21
C GLU A 528 -4.81 20.07 12.76
N ARG A 529 -4.51 21.34 12.47
CA ARG A 529 -5.33 22.47 12.88
C ARG A 529 -6.73 22.48 12.23
N PRO A 530 -6.90 22.32 10.90
CA PRO A 530 -8.20 22.16 10.28
C PRO A 530 -8.99 20.95 10.81
N LEU A 531 -8.32 19.80 11.00
CA LEU A 531 -8.93 18.60 11.59
C LEU A 531 -9.45 18.87 12.99
N HIS A 532 -8.62 19.42 13.89
CA HIS A 532 -9.01 19.78 15.25
C HIS A 532 -10.21 20.73 15.25
N ASN A 533 -10.15 21.83 14.50
CA ASN A 533 -11.20 22.83 14.46
C ASN A 533 -12.52 22.25 13.92
N THR A 534 -12.46 21.42 12.88
CA THR A 534 -13.65 20.80 12.28
C THR A 534 -14.31 19.84 13.27
N ILE A 535 -13.53 18.94 13.88
CA ILE A 535 -14.04 17.99 14.86
C ILE A 535 -14.61 18.75 16.07
N GLN A 536 -13.87 19.72 16.62
CA GLN A 536 -14.29 20.51 17.76
C GLN A 536 -15.59 21.29 17.50
N ALA A 537 -15.72 21.86 16.30
CA ALA A 537 -16.95 22.57 15.92
C ALA A 537 -18.14 21.61 15.84
N PHE A 538 -18.02 20.48 15.14
CA PHE A 538 -19.14 19.57 14.92
C PHE A 538 -19.62 18.84 16.18
N ILE A 539 -18.70 18.47 17.10
CA ILE A 539 -19.08 17.84 18.38
C ILE A 539 -19.41 18.88 19.47
N GLY A 540 -18.97 20.13 19.31
CA GLY A 540 -19.16 21.20 20.27
C GLY A 540 -20.60 21.75 20.30
N SER A 541 -20.86 22.69 21.20
CA SER A 541 -22.11 23.44 21.21
C SER A 541 -22.21 24.36 19.98
N PRO A 542 -23.43 24.80 19.58
CA PRO A 542 -23.58 25.77 18.50
C PRO A 542 -22.79 27.07 18.70
N ASP A 543 -22.61 27.52 19.96
CA ASP A 543 -21.84 28.73 20.28
C ASP A 543 -20.31 28.49 20.10
N GLN A 544 -19.83 27.31 20.47
CA GLN A 544 -18.44 26.91 20.19
C GLN A 544 -18.19 26.80 18.67
N ALA A 545 -19.09 26.14 17.94
CA ALA A 545 -19.03 26.06 16.48
C ALA A 545 -19.04 27.47 15.86
N ARG A 546 -19.94 28.38 16.30
CA ARG A 546 -19.96 29.75 15.87
C ARG A 546 -18.63 30.44 16.07
N SER A 547 -18.02 30.30 17.26
CA SER A 547 -16.75 30.96 17.58
C SER A 547 -15.59 30.49 16.68
N ILE A 548 -15.63 29.25 16.19
CA ILE A 548 -14.62 28.70 15.27
C ILE A 548 -14.93 29.15 13.84
N ILE A 549 -16.15 28.96 13.38
CA ILE A 549 -16.56 29.13 11.98
C ILE A 549 -16.58 30.62 11.62
N CYS A 550 -17.12 31.48 12.49
CA CYS A 550 -17.24 32.92 12.21
C CYS A 550 -15.88 33.67 12.27
N ARG A 551 -14.87 33.13 12.97
CA ARG A 551 -13.50 33.67 12.90
C ARG A 551 -12.79 33.31 11.62
N GLY A 552 -13.21 32.24 10.94
CA GLY A 552 -12.67 31.80 9.66
C GLY A 552 -13.30 32.59 8.49
N ARG A 553 -12.67 32.47 7.32
CA ARG A 553 -13.17 33.05 6.06
C ARG A 553 -13.93 31.97 5.28
N PHE A 554 -15.04 31.47 5.89
CA PHE A 554 -15.86 30.43 5.28
C PHE A 554 -17.19 31.07 4.81
N ASP A 555 -17.66 30.60 3.65
CA ASP A 555 -18.91 31.04 3.06
C ASP A 555 -20.06 30.08 3.38
N TYR A 556 -19.73 28.78 3.54
CA TYR A 556 -20.71 27.72 3.74
C TYR A 556 -20.28 26.71 4.80
N VAL A 557 -21.27 26.04 5.40
CA VAL A 557 -21.08 24.81 6.19
C VAL A 557 -21.69 23.66 5.40
N LEU A 558 -20.92 22.57 5.23
CA LEU A 558 -21.31 21.39 4.48
C LEU A 558 -21.17 20.13 5.34
N LEU A 559 -22.22 19.32 5.39
CA LEU A 559 -22.19 17.99 5.98
C LEU A 559 -23.05 16.99 5.20
N ALA A 560 -22.70 15.71 5.32
CA ALA A 560 -23.47 14.58 4.81
C ALA A 560 -24.14 13.86 5.99
N PRO A 561 -25.45 14.05 6.23
CA PRO A 561 -26.14 13.54 7.42
C PRO A 561 -26.07 12.03 7.62
N ASP A 562 -25.93 11.27 6.53
CA ASP A 562 -25.89 9.80 6.52
C ASP A 562 -24.45 9.23 6.37
N SER A 563 -23.42 10.10 6.50
CA SER A 563 -22.02 9.67 6.49
C SER A 563 -21.63 8.92 7.77
N GLY A 564 -20.58 8.07 7.68
CA GLY A 564 -19.96 7.45 8.85
C GLY A 564 -19.40 8.48 9.82
N GLU A 565 -18.84 9.58 9.32
CA GLU A 565 -18.32 10.70 10.10
C GLU A 565 -19.43 11.41 10.86
N SER A 566 -20.54 11.75 10.21
CA SER A 566 -21.73 12.30 10.87
C SER A 566 -22.31 11.36 11.95
N ALA A 567 -22.29 10.04 11.71
CA ALA A 567 -22.71 9.04 12.70
C ALA A 567 -21.79 9.03 13.92
N LEU A 568 -20.48 9.14 13.71
CA LEU A 568 -19.48 9.25 14.77
C LEU A 568 -19.70 10.50 15.64
N TYR A 569 -19.92 11.65 15.01
CA TYR A 569 -20.21 12.92 15.71
C TYR A 569 -21.49 12.85 16.53
N ARG A 570 -22.57 12.28 15.96
CA ARG A 570 -23.85 12.09 16.69
C ARG A 570 -23.71 11.18 17.90
N LYS A 571 -22.94 10.09 17.76
CA LYS A 571 -22.66 9.15 18.85
C LYS A 571 -21.87 9.81 19.97
N ALA A 572 -20.87 10.62 19.62
CA ALA A 572 -20.00 11.29 20.60
C ALA A 572 -20.68 12.48 21.29
N ALA A 573 -21.50 13.23 20.55
CA ALA A 573 -22.16 14.44 21.01
C ALA A 573 -23.62 14.53 20.50
N PRO A 574 -24.59 13.84 21.16
CA PRO A 574 -25.98 13.81 20.70
C PRO A 574 -26.67 15.22 20.67
N ASN A 575 -26.14 16.16 21.43
CA ASN A 575 -26.59 17.56 21.46
C ASN A 575 -25.58 18.53 20.81
N GLY A 576 -24.54 17.99 20.14
CA GLY A 576 -23.51 18.76 19.46
C GLY A 576 -24.05 19.48 18.21
N PHE A 577 -23.24 20.37 17.67
CA PHE A 577 -23.63 21.22 16.53
C PHE A 577 -24.05 20.38 15.31
N ALA A 578 -23.24 19.36 14.90
CA ALA A 578 -23.63 18.48 13.82
C ALA A 578 -24.96 17.76 14.06
N SER A 579 -25.16 17.22 15.27
CA SER A 579 -26.42 16.55 15.67
C SER A 579 -27.63 17.48 15.60
N GLN A 580 -27.46 18.75 15.94
CA GLN A 580 -28.52 19.75 15.85
C GLN A 580 -28.86 20.08 14.39
N LEU A 581 -27.86 20.29 13.55
CA LEU A 581 -28.06 20.55 12.11
C LEU A 581 -28.78 19.38 11.42
N ILE A 582 -28.38 18.16 11.72
CA ILE A 582 -29.01 16.94 11.18
C ILE A 582 -30.46 16.82 11.66
N ALA A 583 -30.74 17.20 12.90
CA ALA A 583 -32.10 17.25 13.43
C ALA A 583 -32.91 18.45 12.93
N GLY A 584 -32.39 19.25 12.00
CA GLY A 584 -33.08 20.43 11.43
C GLY A 584 -33.07 21.68 12.31
N ARG A 585 -32.34 21.67 13.43
CA ARG A 585 -32.19 22.83 14.31
C ARG A 585 -31.06 23.72 13.83
N THR A 586 -31.41 24.74 13.04
CA THR A 586 -30.43 25.65 12.43
C THR A 586 -30.25 26.90 13.30
N PRO A 587 -29.03 27.23 13.76
CA PRO A 587 -28.75 28.47 14.48
C PRO A 587 -29.02 29.72 13.64
N ALA A 588 -29.27 30.85 14.28
CA ALA A 588 -29.65 32.11 13.61
C ALA A 588 -28.56 32.70 12.69
N TRP A 589 -27.31 32.31 12.87
CA TRP A 589 -26.18 32.74 12.03
C TRP A 589 -25.95 31.84 10.78
N LEU A 590 -26.86 30.86 10.57
CA LEU A 590 -26.84 29.98 9.40
C LEU A 590 -28.18 30.04 8.67
N THR A 591 -28.12 30.06 7.34
CA THR A 591 -29.30 29.92 6.48
C THR A 591 -29.17 28.60 5.68
N ARG A 592 -30.08 27.65 5.91
CA ARG A 592 -30.12 26.39 5.15
C ARG A 592 -30.45 26.66 3.69
N LEU A 593 -29.64 26.10 2.78
CA LEU A 593 -29.87 26.24 1.35
C LEU A 593 -30.64 25.02 0.82
N ALA A 594 -31.63 25.29 -0.03
CA ALA A 594 -32.37 24.23 -0.72
C ALA A 594 -31.57 23.74 -1.94
N LEU A 595 -31.09 22.50 -1.88
CA LEU A 595 -30.39 21.85 -2.98
C LEU A 595 -31.20 20.66 -3.49
N PRO A 596 -31.07 20.30 -4.76
CA PRO A 596 -31.76 19.14 -5.35
C PRO A 596 -31.11 17.80 -4.94
N THR A 597 -30.56 17.73 -3.73
CA THR A 597 -30.00 16.51 -3.14
C THR A 597 -30.48 16.37 -1.69
N ARG A 598 -30.71 15.13 -1.24
CA ARG A 598 -31.01 14.81 0.15
C ARG A 598 -29.77 14.33 0.93
N ASP A 599 -28.71 14.01 0.22
CA ASP A 599 -27.51 13.40 0.78
C ASP A 599 -26.56 14.43 1.41
N LEU A 600 -26.73 15.70 1.06
CA LEU A 600 -25.95 16.82 1.59
C LEU A 600 -26.83 17.86 2.25
N SER A 601 -26.34 18.43 3.33
CA SER A 601 -26.91 19.60 3.98
C SER A 601 -25.94 20.76 3.89
N VAL A 602 -26.36 21.85 3.27
CA VAL A 602 -25.55 23.05 3.06
C VAL A 602 -26.21 24.26 3.70
N TYR A 603 -25.39 25.01 4.38
CA TYR A 603 -25.82 26.23 5.07
C TYR A 603 -24.92 27.38 4.64
N ARG A 604 -25.52 28.53 4.28
CA ARG A 604 -24.78 29.77 4.09
C ARG A 604 -24.50 30.40 5.45
N ILE A 605 -23.30 30.92 5.63
CA ILE A 605 -22.91 31.64 6.85
C ILE A 605 -23.31 33.11 6.71
N ASP A 606 -24.08 33.59 7.66
CA ASP A 606 -24.53 34.99 7.71
C ASP A 606 -23.51 35.79 8.54
N HIS A 607 -22.56 36.47 7.86
CA HIS A 607 -21.48 37.26 8.46
C HIS A 607 -21.92 38.58 9.11
N GLY A 608 -23.18 38.70 9.45
CA GLY A 608 -23.74 39.85 10.15
C GLY A 608 -23.44 39.88 11.67
N PRO A 609 -24.10 40.77 12.44
CA PRO A 609 -23.89 40.85 13.88
C PRO A 609 -24.08 39.54 14.63
N SER A 610 -24.91 38.64 14.10
CA SER A 610 -25.15 37.30 14.67
C SER A 610 -23.94 36.38 14.61
N CYS A 611 -22.95 36.65 13.73
CA CYS A 611 -21.71 35.90 13.63
C CYS A 611 -20.56 36.59 14.40
N LEU A 612 -20.56 37.90 14.46
CA LEU A 612 -19.50 38.72 15.03
C LEU A 612 -19.72 39.06 16.51
N GLY A 613 -20.91 38.78 17.07
CA GLY A 613 -21.33 39.13 18.43
C GLY A 613 -20.80 38.32 19.59
#